data_7fd35ad922be7c7c76c8243fae896443
#
_entry.id   7fd35ad922be7c7c76c8243fae896443
#
_cell.length_a   1.000
_cell.length_b   1.000
_cell.length_c   1.000
_cell.angle_alpha   90.00
_cell.angle_beta   90.00
_cell.angle_gamma   90.00
#
_symmetry.space_group_name_H-M   'P 1'
#
loop_
_entity.id
_entity.type
_entity.pdbx_description
1 polymer ?
#
loop_
_entity_poly.entity_id
_entity_poly.type
_entity_poly.pdbx_seq_one_letter_code
_entity_poly.pdbx_strand_id
1 'polypeptide(L)'
;MVTPEKMRTIDIETQHVEERDGDIRADARFRDLAKIVEVDDAIYCLFAIEHQSVEDYTMPLRIMEYDVREYLRQVKSNKGVQIQIKPIIKIVMYWKADKWNQPVSVKDMFDKNTVRWLEYNGLGGYIQDYRMHLFEPGTVKEEDLEKFKTELKDVIAYVKYSKST
;
A
#
# COMPACT_ATOMS: atom_id res chain seq x y z
N MET A 1 -2.51 -2.42 21.96
CA MET A 1 -3.45 -1.97 20.92
C MET A 1 -3.01 -0.59 20.46
N VAL A 2 -2.87 -0.36 19.14
CA VAL A 2 -2.50 0.97 18.61
C VAL A 2 -3.74 1.85 18.65
N THR A 3 -3.63 3.03 19.29
CA THR A 3 -4.71 4.03 19.35
C THR A 3 -4.37 5.22 18.46
N PRO A 4 -5.36 6.00 17.97
CA PRO A 4 -5.11 7.17 17.13
C PRO A 4 -4.12 8.18 17.71
N GLU A 5 -4.10 8.32 19.04
CA GLU A 5 -3.21 9.25 19.75
C GLU A 5 -1.73 8.85 19.63
N LYS A 6 -1.45 7.58 19.34
CA LYS A 6 -0.10 7.05 19.12
C LYS A 6 0.35 7.16 17.66
N MET A 7 -0.42 7.82 16.81
CA MET A 7 -0.14 7.99 15.40
C MET A 7 0.17 9.44 15.09
N ARG A 8 1.35 9.72 14.55
CA ARG A 8 1.72 11.04 14.02
C ARG A 8 1.65 11.04 12.49
N THR A 9 1.07 12.08 11.91
CA THR A 9 1.09 12.29 10.46
C THR A 9 2.48 12.75 10.04
N ILE A 10 2.98 12.20 8.94
CA ILE A 10 4.21 12.64 8.30
C ILE A 10 3.85 13.10 6.89
N ASP A 11 4.31 14.28 6.53
CA ASP A 11 4.31 14.72 5.15
C ASP A 11 5.51 14.04 4.45
N ILE A 12 5.24 12.93 3.80
CA ILE A 12 6.23 12.27 2.96
C ILE A 12 6.02 12.77 1.53
N GLU A 13 6.52 13.95 1.24
CA GLU A 13 6.77 14.37 -0.15
C GLU A 13 7.93 13.53 -0.68
N THR A 14 7.62 12.51 -1.47
CA THR A 14 8.61 11.87 -2.32
C THR A 14 8.73 12.68 -3.61
N GLN A 15 9.47 13.79 -3.57
CA GLN A 15 9.89 14.46 -4.80
C GLN A 15 10.91 13.56 -5.50
N HIS A 16 10.55 13.03 -6.65
CA HIS A 16 11.49 12.43 -7.59
C HIS A 16 11.82 13.44 -8.66
N VAL A 17 13.08 13.88 -8.66
CA VAL A 17 13.69 14.55 -9.80
C VAL A 17 14.46 13.47 -10.55
N GLU A 18 13.93 12.95 -11.65
CA GLU A 18 14.72 12.20 -12.64
C GLU A 18 15.28 13.21 -13.64
N GLU A 19 16.61 13.39 -13.60
CA GLU A 19 17.33 14.11 -14.62
C GLU A 19 17.65 13.13 -15.76
N ARG A 20 16.85 13.13 -16.81
CA ARG A 20 17.12 12.48 -18.09
C ARG A 20 17.08 13.54 -19.19
N ASP A 21 18.21 13.72 -19.88
CA ASP A 21 18.37 14.53 -21.10
C ASP A 21 17.81 15.97 -21.04
N GLY A 22 18.09 16.69 -19.95
CA GLY A 22 17.78 18.13 -19.85
C GLY A 22 16.30 18.47 -19.65
N ASP A 23 15.40 17.49 -19.55
CA ASP A 23 14.01 17.69 -19.18
C ASP A 23 13.79 17.29 -17.72
N ILE A 24 13.59 18.27 -16.86
CA ILE A 24 13.23 18.06 -15.45
C ILE A 24 11.74 17.71 -15.39
N ARG A 25 11.40 16.43 -15.40
CA ARG A 25 10.06 15.97 -15.07
C ARG A 25 10.02 15.65 -13.58
N ALA A 26 9.45 16.54 -12.80
CA ALA A 26 9.05 16.25 -11.43
C ALA A 26 7.87 15.28 -11.47
N ASP A 27 8.13 13.97 -11.41
CA ASP A 27 7.10 12.97 -11.19
C ASP A 27 6.81 12.93 -9.68
N ALA A 28 6.03 13.90 -9.21
CA ALA A 28 5.55 13.95 -7.85
C ALA A 28 4.47 12.87 -7.68
N ARG A 29 4.90 11.64 -7.38
CA ARG A 29 4.00 10.57 -6.97
C ARG A 29 3.68 10.75 -5.49
N PHE A 30 2.56 11.38 -5.22
CA PHE A 30 2.06 11.61 -3.87
C PHE A 30 1.54 10.28 -3.30
N ARG A 31 1.94 9.97 -2.06
CA ARG A 31 1.19 9.07 -1.20
C ARG A 31 0.03 9.87 -0.64
N ASP A 32 -1.17 9.33 -0.76
CA ASP A 32 -2.36 10.05 -0.32
C ASP A 32 -2.35 10.31 1.19
N LEU A 33 -1.86 9.36 1.98
CA LEU A 33 -1.69 9.52 3.43
C LEU A 33 -0.59 8.59 3.95
N ALA A 34 0.31 9.13 4.79
CA ALA A 34 1.24 8.32 5.57
C ALA A 34 1.27 8.75 7.04
N LYS A 35 1.32 7.77 7.94
CA LYS A 35 1.42 8.01 9.39
C LYS A 35 2.49 7.13 10.01
N ILE A 36 3.21 7.67 10.98
CA ILE A 36 4.10 6.91 11.85
C ILE A 36 3.29 6.38 13.04
N VAL A 37 3.49 5.12 13.37
CA VAL A 37 3.06 4.57 14.66
C VAL A 37 4.24 4.62 15.61
N GLU A 38 4.06 5.37 16.67
CA GLU A 38 5.05 5.58 17.72
C GLU A 38 4.47 5.14 19.05
N VAL A 39 5.25 4.39 19.81
CA VAL A 39 4.92 3.98 21.17
C VAL A 39 6.17 4.17 22.01
N ASP A 40 6.04 4.89 23.17
CA ASP A 40 7.15 5.13 24.10
C ASP A 40 8.42 5.70 23.41
N ASP A 41 8.22 6.72 22.57
CA ASP A 41 9.25 7.41 21.77
C ASP A 41 9.98 6.52 20.75
N ALA A 42 9.50 5.30 20.51
CA ALA A 42 10.03 4.42 19.48
C ALA A 42 9.08 4.30 18.28
N ILE A 43 9.64 4.44 17.07
CA ILE A 43 8.90 4.23 15.83
C ILE A 43 8.87 2.74 15.51
N TYR A 44 7.66 2.16 15.45
CA TYR A 44 7.46 0.73 15.18
C TYR A 44 7.16 0.44 13.72
N CYS A 45 6.36 1.27 13.08
CA CYS A 45 6.04 1.09 11.66
C CYS A 45 5.53 2.39 11.02
N LEU A 46 5.51 2.36 9.69
CA LEU A 46 4.89 3.34 8.82
C LEU A 46 3.56 2.80 8.33
N PHE A 47 2.45 3.52 8.56
CA PHE A 47 1.20 3.25 7.89
C PHE A 47 1.05 4.18 6.70
N ALA A 48 0.71 3.62 5.54
CA ALA A 48 0.39 4.38 4.35
C ALA A 48 -0.94 3.92 3.76
N ILE A 49 -1.70 4.86 3.25
CA ILE A 49 -2.97 4.60 2.55
C ILE A 49 -2.80 5.13 1.14
N GLU A 50 -3.19 4.33 0.17
CA GLU A 50 -3.24 4.68 -1.25
C GLU A 50 -4.70 4.64 -1.69
N HIS A 51 -5.23 5.75 -2.20
CA HIS A 51 -6.61 5.81 -2.69
C HIS A 51 -6.67 5.44 -4.17
N GLN A 52 -7.57 4.53 -4.50
CA GLN A 52 -7.81 4.11 -5.87
C GLN A 52 -9.29 4.22 -6.23
N SER A 53 -9.59 4.92 -7.31
CA SER A 53 -10.93 5.02 -7.89
C SER A 53 -11.07 4.27 -9.21
N VAL A 54 -9.97 3.75 -9.75
CA VAL A 54 -9.91 2.99 -11.00
C VAL A 54 -9.02 1.78 -10.77
N GLU A 55 -9.39 0.64 -11.37
CA GLU A 55 -8.54 -0.54 -11.35
C GLU A 55 -7.21 -0.29 -12.08
N ASP A 56 -6.12 -0.73 -11.49
CA ASP A 56 -4.77 -0.62 -12.04
C ASP A 56 -4.07 -1.97 -11.94
N TYR A 57 -3.84 -2.59 -13.10
CA TYR A 57 -3.13 -3.86 -13.20
C TYR A 57 -1.72 -3.81 -12.58
N THR A 58 -1.08 -2.65 -12.64
CA THR A 58 0.30 -2.47 -12.15
C THR A 58 0.39 -2.16 -10.65
N MET A 59 -0.73 -2.11 -9.95
CA MET A 59 -0.79 -1.69 -8.55
C MET A 59 0.17 -2.43 -7.62
N PRO A 60 0.33 -3.78 -7.69
CA PRO A 60 1.30 -4.47 -6.85
C PRO A 60 2.74 -4.00 -7.05
N LEU A 61 3.14 -3.70 -8.28
CA LEU A 61 4.48 -3.20 -8.60
C LEU A 61 4.67 -1.76 -8.10
N ARG A 62 3.65 -0.90 -8.24
CA ARG A 62 3.68 0.47 -7.72
C ARG A 62 3.86 0.48 -6.20
N ILE A 63 3.11 -0.35 -5.49
CA ILE A 63 3.23 -0.47 -4.03
C ILE A 63 4.62 -0.96 -3.63
N MET A 64 5.14 -1.98 -4.31
CA MET A 64 6.49 -2.49 -4.08
C MET A 64 7.55 -1.41 -4.33
N GLU A 65 7.45 -0.66 -5.42
CA GLU A 65 8.37 0.44 -5.73
C GLU A 65 8.40 1.51 -4.63
N TYR A 66 7.23 1.93 -4.14
CA TYR A 66 7.12 2.92 -3.07
C TYR A 66 7.75 2.42 -1.77
N ASP A 67 7.57 1.16 -1.42
CA ASP A 67 8.13 0.60 -0.20
C ASP A 67 9.64 0.45 -0.29
N VAL A 68 10.16 0.02 -1.44
CA VAL A 68 11.62 -0.04 -1.68
C VAL A 68 12.24 1.36 -1.56
N ARG A 69 11.63 2.39 -2.14
CA ARG A 69 12.10 3.78 -2.02
C ARG A 69 12.13 4.24 -0.57
N GLU A 70 11.09 3.93 0.20
CA GLU A 70 11.03 4.31 1.61
C GLU A 70 12.07 3.58 2.44
N TYR A 71 12.28 2.27 2.23
CA TYR A 71 13.35 1.53 2.91
C TYR A 71 14.73 2.11 2.57
N LEU A 72 15.00 2.44 1.31
CA LEU A 72 16.24 3.10 0.91
C LEU A 72 16.41 4.47 1.56
N ARG A 73 15.33 5.24 1.71
CA ARG A 73 15.35 6.53 2.42
C ARG A 73 15.75 6.34 3.89
N GLN A 74 15.16 5.35 4.57
CA GLN A 74 15.51 5.01 5.95
C GLN A 74 16.99 4.63 6.09
N VAL A 75 17.51 3.85 5.13
CA VAL A 75 18.94 3.49 5.09
C VAL A 75 19.82 4.73 4.91
N LYS A 76 19.49 5.62 3.98
CA LYS A 76 20.28 6.82 3.70
C LYS A 76 20.33 7.82 4.86
N SER A 77 19.26 7.90 5.65
CA SER A 77 19.19 8.84 6.79
C SER A 77 20.03 8.40 7.99
N ASN A 78 20.41 7.12 8.06
CA ASN A 78 21.10 6.53 9.22
C ASN A 78 22.59 6.22 8.94
N LYS A 79 23.33 7.17 8.35
CA LYS A 79 24.76 6.98 8.03
C LYS A 79 25.58 6.64 9.28
N GLY A 80 26.19 5.45 9.31
CA GLY A 80 27.25 5.08 10.25
C GLY A 80 26.83 4.28 11.49
N VAL A 81 25.57 3.87 11.62
CA VAL A 81 25.05 3.02 12.71
C VAL A 81 24.46 1.74 12.12
N GLN A 82 24.43 0.66 12.90
CA GLN A 82 23.68 -0.55 12.50
C GLN A 82 22.22 -0.20 12.21
N ILE A 83 21.84 -0.27 10.93
CA ILE A 83 20.58 0.27 10.45
C ILE A 83 19.47 -0.74 10.73
N GLN A 84 18.51 -0.33 11.55
CA GLN A 84 17.23 -1.03 11.71
C GLN A 84 16.17 -0.27 10.95
N ILE A 85 15.73 -0.80 9.81
CA ILE A 85 14.61 -0.24 9.06
C ILE A 85 13.29 -0.58 9.74
N LYS A 86 12.33 0.35 9.67
CA LYS A 86 10.98 0.14 10.20
C LYS A 86 10.08 -0.46 9.12
N PRO A 87 9.26 -1.46 9.46
CA PRO A 87 8.33 -2.03 8.50
C PRO A 87 7.31 -0.99 8.01
N ILE A 88 6.86 -1.17 6.78
CA ILE A 88 5.81 -0.36 6.17
C ILE A 88 4.56 -1.22 6.08
N ILE A 89 3.43 -0.71 6.60
CA ILE A 89 2.12 -1.31 6.44
C ILE A 89 1.33 -0.39 5.51
N LYS A 90 1.01 -0.88 4.32
CA LYS A 90 0.30 -0.10 3.31
C LYS A 90 -1.04 -0.74 2.98
N ILE A 91 -2.08 0.07 2.91
CA ILE A 91 -3.44 -0.33 2.56
C ILE A 91 -3.83 0.43 1.29
N VAL A 92 -4.24 -0.31 0.27
CA VAL A 92 -4.87 0.24 -0.93
C VAL A 92 -6.38 0.28 -0.70
N MET A 93 -6.97 1.47 -0.70
CA MET A 93 -8.41 1.65 -0.55
C MET A 93 -9.06 1.83 -1.93
N TYR A 94 -9.84 0.88 -2.35
CA TYR A 94 -10.54 0.90 -3.63
C TYR A 94 -11.97 1.43 -3.49
N TRP A 95 -12.15 2.72 -3.83
CA TRP A 95 -13.40 3.46 -3.63
C TRP A 95 -14.44 3.19 -4.72
N LYS A 96 -14.79 1.91 -4.91
CA LYS A 96 -15.90 1.51 -5.78
C LYS A 96 -16.80 0.47 -5.12
N ALA A 97 -18.05 0.45 -5.53
CA ALA A 97 -19.01 -0.57 -5.14
C ALA A 97 -18.70 -1.94 -5.79
N ASP A 98 -17.99 -1.91 -6.95
CA ASP A 98 -17.53 -3.11 -7.62
C ASP A 98 -16.34 -3.73 -6.93
N LYS A 99 -16.22 -5.05 -7.02
CA LYS A 99 -15.06 -5.78 -6.54
C LYS A 99 -13.86 -5.49 -7.44
N TRP A 100 -12.69 -5.39 -6.82
CA TRP A 100 -11.41 -5.33 -7.52
C TRP A 100 -11.17 -6.61 -8.33
N ASN A 101 -10.81 -6.48 -9.60
CA ASN A 101 -10.63 -7.61 -10.53
C ASN A 101 -9.24 -7.62 -11.19
N GLN A 102 -8.25 -6.97 -10.57
CA GLN A 102 -6.87 -6.96 -11.06
C GLN A 102 -5.97 -7.74 -10.09
N PRO A 103 -4.71 -8.05 -10.45
CA PRO A 103 -3.76 -8.69 -9.56
C PRO A 103 -3.65 -7.97 -8.21
N VAL A 104 -3.52 -8.73 -7.13
CA VAL A 104 -3.28 -8.21 -5.78
C VAL A 104 -1.87 -8.54 -5.29
N SER A 105 -1.10 -9.30 -6.07
CA SER A 105 0.31 -9.57 -5.81
C SER A 105 1.11 -9.60 -7.09
N VAL A 106 2.43 -9.44 -6.96
CA VAL A 106 3.35 -9.57 -8.11
C VAL A 106 3.29 -10.99 -8.71
N LYS A 107 3.11 -12.01 -7.86
CA LYS A 107 2.97 -13.39 -8.32
C LYS A 107 1.73 -13.59 -9.19
N ASP A 108 0.63 -12.89 -8.90
CA ASP A 108 -0.60 -12.95 -9.69
C ASP A 108 -0.43 -12.37 -11.11
N MET A 109 0.62 -11.58 -11.35
CA MET A 109 0.94 -10.97 -12.66
C MET A 109 1.75 -11.90 -13.56
N PHE A 110 2.32 -12.97 -13.04
CA PHE A 110 3.11 -13.91 -13.81
C PHE A 110 2.22 -14.83 -14.65
N ASP A 111 2.78 -15.33 -15.75
CA ASP A 111 2.14 -16.36 -16.54
C ASP A 111 1.87 -17.62 -15.70
N LYS A 112 0.61 -18.06 -15.69
CA LYS A 112 0.17 -19.18 -14.84
C LYS A 112 0.86 -20.50 -15.17
N ASN A 113 1.22 -20.73 -16.43
CA ASN A 113 1.89 -21.97 -16.84
C ASN A 113 3.33 -21.96 -16.37
N THR A 114 4.00 -20.79 -16.47
CA THR A 114 5.35 -20.58 -15.94
C THR A 114 5.39 -20.81 -14.42
N VAL A 115 4.46 -20.22 -13.67
CA VAL A 115 4.39 -20.42 -12.21
C VAL A 115 4.17 -21.89 -11.87
N ARG A 116 3.22 -22.56 -12.54
CA ARG A 116 2.94 -23.98 -12.32
C ARG A 116 4.15 -24.86 -12.64
N TRP A 117 4.87 -24.56 -13.73
CA TRP A 117 6.09 -25.29 -14.09
C TRP A 117 7.18 -25.12 -13.03
N LEU A 118 7.39 -23.90 -12.52
CA LEU A 118 8.35 -23.62 -11.47
C LEU A 118 8.00 -24.36 -10.16
N GLU A 119 6.72 -24.36 -9.79
CA GLU A 119 6.24 -25.08 -8.60
C GLU A 119 6.45 -26.59 -8.74
N TYR A 120 6.11 -27.16 -9.91
CA TYR A 120 6.31 -28.58 -10.20
C TYR A 120 7.78 -29.00 -10.11
N ASN A 121 8.71 -28.13 -10.51
CA ASN A 121 10.16 -28.39 -10.48
C ASN A 121 10.83 -27.97 -9.13
N GLY A 122 10.06 -27.68 -8.11
CA GLY A 122 10.59 -27.30 -6.80
C GLY A 122 11.20 -25.90 -6.72
N LEU A 123 11.00 -25.08 -7.74
CA LEU A 123 11.53 -23.71 -7.85
C LEU A 123 10.56 -22.64 -7.35
N GLY A 124 9.31 -23.01 -7.01
CA GLY A 124 8.28 -22.06 -6.58
C GLY A 124 8.65 -21.23 -5.37
N GLY A 125 9.44 -21.78 -4.44
CA GLY A 125 9.91 -21.06 -3.26
C GLY A 125 10.95 -19.97 -3.55
N TYR A 126 11.53 -19.94 -4.74
CA TYR A 126 12.47 -18.88 -5.16
C TYR A 126 11.78 -17.69 -5.81
N ILE A 127 10.47 -17.81 -6.13
CA ILE A 127 9.69 -16.70 -6.64
C ILE A 127 9.33 -15.80 -5.47
N GLN A 128 9.89 -14.60 -5.44
CA GLN A 128 9.50 -13.61 -4.45
C GLN A 128 8.10 -13.08 -4.78
N ASP A 129 7.24 -13.02 -3.79
CA ASP A 129 5.92 -12.43 -3.94
C ASP A 129 5.82 -11.16 -3.10
N TYR A 130 5.21 -10.16 -3.67
CA TYR A 130 4.87 -8.92 -3.00
C TYR A 130 3.38 -8.68 -3.12
N ARG A 131 2.67 -8.78 -1.99
CA ARG A 131 1.21 -8.69 -1.94
C ARG A 131 0.78 -7.38 -1.31
N MET A 132 -0.15 -6.68 -1.98
CA MET A 132 -0.80 -5.50 -1.41
C MET A 132 -1.94 -5.90 -0.46
N HIS A 133 -2.20 -5.06 0.54
CA HIS A 133 -3.38 -5.15 1.39
C HIS A 133 -4.48 -4.30 0.77
N LEU A 134 -5.45 -4.95 0.15
CA LEU A 134 -6.58 -4.30 -0.50
C LEU A 134 -7.75 -4.17 0.49
N PHE A 135 -8.29 -2.96 0.61
CA PHE A 135 -9.53 -2.70 1.31
C PHE A 135 -10.59 -2.22 0.30
N GLU A 136 -11.72 -2.93 0.24
CA GLU A 136 -12.80 -2.71 -0.71
C GLU A 136 -14.08 -2.31 0.04
N PRO A 137 -14.37 -1.01 0.19
CA PRO A 137 -15.60 -0.53 0.85
C PRO A 137 -16.87 -1.20 0.32
N GLY A 138 -16.97 -1.44 -0.99
CA GLY A 138 -18.12 -2.08 -1.63
C GLY A 138 -18.37 -3.53 -1.20
N THR A 139 -17.39 -4.21 -0.60
CA THR A 139 -17.48 -5.62 -0.18
C THR A 139 -17.56 -5.80 1.34
N VAL A 140 -17.49 -4.72 2.11
CA VAL A 140 -17.55 -4.75 3.58
C VAL A 140 -18.87 -5.35 4.03
N LYS A 141 -18.84 -6.33 4.93
CA LYS A 141 -20.05 -6.92 5.53
C LYS A 141 -20.72 -5.93 6.49
N GLU A 142 -22.04 -6.07 6.69
CA GLU A 142 -22.79 -5.22 7.62
C GLU A 142 -22.22 -5.28 9.05
N GLU A 143 -21.91 -6.48 9.52
CA GLU A 143 -21.32 -6.71 10.85
C GLU A 143 -19.94 -6.04 11.03
N ASP A 144 -19.18 -5.86 9.92
CA ASP A 144 -17.90 -5.19 9.93
C ASP A 144 -18.06 -3.67 9.79
N LEU A 145 -19.08 -3.21 9.07
CA LEU A 145 -19.40 -1.79 8.94
C LEU A 145 -19.70 -1.16 10.32
N GLU A 146 -20.37 -1.91 11.21
CA GLU A 146 -20.70 -1.46 12.58
C GLU A 146 -19.45 -1.29 13.49
N LYS A 147 -18.30 -1.84 13.09
CA LYS A 147 -17.04 -1.66 13.83
C LYS A 147 -16.40 -0.28 13.62
N PHE A 148 -16.74 0.40 12.54
CA PHE A 148 -16.28 1.77 12.28
C PHE A 148 -17.06 2.76 13.14
N LYS A 149 -16.35 3.57 13.93
CA LYS A 149 -16.94 4.50 14.91
C LYS A 149 -16.82 5.98 14.52
N THR A 150 -16.34 6.24 13.32
CA THR A 150 -16.11 7.60 12.82
C THR A 150 -16.95 7.83 11.56
N GLU A 151 -16.96 9.06 11.05
CA GLU A 151 -17.60 9.43 9.77
C GLU A 151 -17.14 8.56 8.58
N LEU A 152 -16.02 7.87 8.71
CA LEU A 152 -15.57 6.88 7.73
C LEU A 152 -16.61 5.78 7.50
N LYS A 153 -17.42 5.44 8.52
CA LYS A 153 -18.54 4.50 8.39
C LYS A 153 -19.52 4.95 7.31
N ASP A 154 -19.90 6.23 7.33
CA ASP A 154 -20.87 6.79 6.40
C ASP A 154 -20.32 6.81 4.97
N VAL A 155 -19.02 7.12 4.81
CA VAL A 155 -18.34 7.09 3.52
C VAL A 155 -18.30 5.66 2.95
N ILE A 156 -17.93 4.67 3.78
CA ILE A 156 -17.91 3.26 3.38
C ILE A 156 -19.32 2.79 2.99
N ALA A 157 -20.34 3.13 3.80
CA ALA A 157 -21.73 2.82 3.52
C ALA A 157 -22.19 3.43 2.20
N TYR A 158 -21.87 4.71 1.96
CA TYR A 158 -22.19 5.38 0.70
C TYR A 158 -21.58 4.64 -0.50
N VAL A 159 -20.30 4.30 -0.45
CA VAL A 159 -19.64 3.54 -1.54
C VAL A 159 -20.30 2.18 -1.74
N LYS A 160 -20.56 1.45 -0.66
CA LYS A 160 -21.17 0.12 -0.68
C LYS A 160 -22.53 0.13 -1.38
N TYR A 161 -23.37 1.11 -1.09
CA TYR A 161 -24.74 1.19 -1.62
C TYR A 161 -24.88 2.01 -2.88
N SER A 162 -23.80 2.60 -3.40
CA SER A 162 -23.84 3.46 -4.59
C SER A 162 -24.28 2.75 -5.88
N LYS A 163 -24.29 1.42 -5.91
CA LYS A 163 -24.83 0.61 -7.02
C LYS A 163 -26.34 0.44 -7.01
N SER A 164 -27.00 0.80 -5.92
CA SER A 164 -28.45 0.55 -5.77
C SER A 164 -29.32 1.63 -6.42
N THR A 165 -28.70 2.51 -7.20
CA THR A 165 -29.37 3.56 -7.99
C THR A 165 -29.12 3.30 -9.46
#